data_a393ae25e77cbfa228135938a9c22c21
#
_entry.id   a393ae25e77cbfa228135938a9c22c21
#
_cell.length_a   1.000
_cell.length_b   1.000
_cell.length_c   1.000
_cell.angle_alpha   90.00
_cell.angle_beta   90.00
_cell.angle_gamma   90.00
#
_symmetry.space_group_name_H-M   'P 1'
#
loop_
_entity.id
_entity.type
_entity.pdbx_description
1 polymer ?
#
loop_
_entity_poly.entity_id
_entity_poly.type
_entity_poly.pdbx_seq_one_letter_code
_entity_poly.pdbx_strand_id
1 'polypeptide(L)'
;MKSASLSYEQNFYVNGTGLSGVQSINGSYGIPERPINILGHGYVNHILDGPLQGDFTISRVLINQDAMLNMTGENAAFSGVVSYNTYGSSNTGSFGFYSGYLTSYKLSCDVGSLPEVSTDISVYGDIGPNLVSASELAGKDSDSAVDNTINPPNQGSMTIYCDELNTASNRIVALNHEIACQREAIYALPTSASDAQAKYPVQVDLVYPLEQTTSLSLEIDDYQTKNLYDYLTGVYTGNVNIDINGSSNDATLASFHLDNARLVSESFSSSVGGVATVNMTFKKYINKRR
;
A
#
# COMPACT_ATOMS: atom_id res chain seq x y z
N MET A 1 -9.32 33.04 -16.64
CA MET A 1 -9.89 31.87 -15.92
C MET A 1 -8.75 30.91 -15.62
N LYS A 2 -8.57 30.44 -14.37
CA LYS A 2 -7.64 29.34 -14.10
C LYS A 2 -8.34 28.07 -14.59
N SER A 3 -7.77 27.34 -15.55
CA SER A 3 -8.29 26.04 -15.95
C SER A 3 -7.96 25.02 -14.85
N ALA A 4 -8.89 24.09 -14.59
CA ALA A 4 -8.62 22.97 -13.71
C ALA A 4 -7.71 21.98 -14.44
N SER A 5 -6.74 21.39 -13.74
CA SER A 5 -5.96 20.27 -14.26
C SER A 5 -6.84 19.03 -14.36
N LEU A 6 -6.84 18.37 -15.51
CA LEU A 6 -7.61 17.15 -15.75
C LEU A 6 -6.81 15.92 -15.32
N SER A 7 -7.50 14.81 -15.07
CA SER A 7 -6.84 13.59 -14.56
C SER A 7 -5.73 13.05 -15.47
N TYR A 8 -5.86 13.15 -16.78
CA TYR A 8 -4.85 12.73 -17.75
C TYR A 8 -3.62 13.67 -17.82
N GLU A 9 -3.68 14.81 -17.14
CA GLU A 9 -2.57 15.77 -17.00
C GLU A 9 -1.82 15.60 -15.68
N GLN A 10 -2.13 14.55 -14.92
CA GLN A 10 -1.57 14.28 -13.60
C GLN A 10 -0.76 12.98 -13.64
N ASN A 11 0.44 13.03 -13.10
CA ASN A 11 1.31 11.87 -12.93
C ASN A 11 1.76 11.78 -11.48
N PHE A 12 1.93 10.54 -10.99
CA PHE A 12 2.45 10.30 -9.65
C PHE A 12 3.82 9.64 -9.71
N TYR A 13 4.74 10.15 -8.93
CA TYR A 13 6.12 9.67 -8.85
C TYR A 13 6.44 9.24 -7.43
N VAL A 14 7.13 8.10 -7.31
CA VAL A 14 7.69 7.59 -6.06
C VAL A 14 9.21 7.55 -6.23
N ASN A 15 9.94 8.24 -5.35
CA ASN A 15 11.40 8.39 -5.46
C ASN A 15 11.87 8.83 -6.86
N GLY A 16 11.05 9.63 -7.53
CA GLY A 16 11.32 10.13 -8.87
C GLY A 16 11.05 9.14 -10.01
N THR A 17 10.49 7.98 -9.74
CA THR A 17 10.03 7.01 -10.76
C THR A 17 8.53 7.10 -10.89
N GLY A 18 8.02 7.18 -12.11
CA GLY A 18 6.58 7.21 -12.37
C GLY A 18 5.90 5.92 -11.90
N LEU A 19 4.79 6.06 -11.19
CA LEU A 19 3.98 4.93 -10.74
C LEU A 19 2.81 4.73 -11.70
N SER A 20 2.80 3.60 -12.39
CA SER A 20 1.77 3.28 -13.37
C SER A 20 0.47 2.80 -12.72
N GLY A 21 -0.65 3.02 -13.42
CA GLY A 21 -1.96 2.48 -13.04
C GLY A 21 -2.65 3.23 -11.90
N VAL A 22 -2.15 4.37 -11.46
CA VAL A 22 -2.74 5.15 -10.36
C VAL A 22 -4.13 5.64 -10.75
N GLN A 23 -5.13 5.31 -9.92
CA GLN A 23 -6.53 5.69 -10.09
C GLN A 23 -6.91 6.85 -9.17
N SER A 24 -6.40 6.85 -7.94
CA SER A 24 -6.66 7.91 -6.99
C SER A 24 -5.53 8.07 -5.97
N ILE A 25 -5.36 9.30 -5.51
CA ILE A 25 -4.49 9.65 -4.40
C ILE A 25 -5.31 10.56 -3.48
N ASN A 26 -5.46 10.14 -2.24
CA ASN A 26 -6.14 10.91 -1.21
C ASN A 26 -5.17 11.10 -0.05
N GLY A 27 -5.21 12.27 0.59
CA GLY A 27 -4.36 12.51 1.73
C GLY A 27 -4.90 13.62 2.62
N SER A 28 -4.56 13.52 3.89
CA SER A 28 -4.79 14.57 4.89
C SER A 28 -3.49 14.81 5.64
N TYR A 29 -3.26 16.04 6.02
CA TYR A 29 -2.09 16.42 6.79
C TYR A 29 -2.42 17.58 7.72
N GLY A 30 -1.72 17.66 8.83
CA GLY A 30 -1.95 18.71 9.80
C GLY A 30 -0.87 18.74 10.88
N ILE A 31 -0.88 19.83 11.63
CA ILE A 31 -0.07 19.98 12.83
C ILE A 31 -1.02 19.85 14.00
N PRO A 32 -0.86 18.84 14.88
CA PRO A 32 -1.69 18.73 16.08
C PRO A 32 -1.38 19.89 17.02
N GLU A 33 -2.41 20.63 17.39
CA GLU A 33 -2.30 21.76 18.30
C GLU A 33 -2.75 21.36 19.71
N ARG A 34 -2.01 21.81 20.71
CA ARG A 34 -2.37 21.63 22.12
C ARG A 34 -2.50 22.99 22.80
N PRO A 35 -3.72 23.43 23.10
CA PRO A 35 -3.94 24.68 23.83
C PRO A 35 -3.54 24.53 25.29
N ILE A 36 -2.83 25.52 25.82
CA ILE A 36 -2.44 25.60 27.23
C ILE A 36 -3.40 26.56 27.94
N ASN A 37 -4.21 25.99 28.84
CA ASN A 37 -5.12 26.75 29.68
C ASN A 37 -4.50 26.89 31.07
N ILE A 38 -4.54 28.11 31.63
CA ILE A 38 -4.02 28.40 32.96
C ILE A 38 -5.20 28.66 33.92
N LEU A 39 -5.14 28.10 35.12
CA LEU A 39 -6.15 28.29 36.16
C LEU A 39 -6.32 29.79 36.48
N GLY A 40 -7.56 30.27 36.48
CA GLY A 40 -7.89 31.68 36.69
C GLY A 40 -7.93 32.53 35.43
N HIS A 41 -7.62 31.96 34.26
CA HIS A 41 -7.70 32.63 32.98
C HIS A 41 -8.84 32.02 32.11
N GLY A 42 -9.75 32.86 31.61
CA GLY A 42 -10.85 32.42 30.75
C GLY A 42 -10.51 32.34 29.24
N TYR A 43 -9.22 32.32 28.89
CA TYR A 43 -8.74 32.29 27.52
C TYR A 43 -7.51 31.39 27.38
N VAL A 44 -7.23 30.94 26.13
CA VAL A 44 -6.05 30.16 25.81
C VAL A 44 -4.82 31.09 25.84
N ASN A 45 -3.87 30.82 26.71
CA ASN A 45 -2.67 31.65 26.83
C ASN A 45 -1.60 31.32 25.80
N HIS A 46 -1.51 30.06 25.37
CA HIS A 46 -0.52 29.60 24.41
C HIS A 46 -1.02 28.35 23.70
N ILE A 47 -0.62 28.18 22.46
CA ILE A 47 -0.85 26.96 21.68
C ILE A 47 0.51 26.34 21.43
N LEU A 48 0.62 25.05 21.76
CA LEU A 48 1.82 24.26 21.48
C LEU A 48 1.58 23.46 20.21
N ASP A 49 2.37 23.69 19.17
CA ASP A 49 2.34 22.93 17.94
C ASP A 49 3.07 21.60 18.12
N GLY A 50 2.43 20.53 17.67
CA GLY A 50 3.04 19.20 17.57
C GLY A 50 3.82 19.00 16.28
N PRO A 51 4.36 17.79 16.07
CA PRO A 51 5.02 17.45 14.81
C PRO A 51 4.03 17.39 13.63
N LEU A 52 4.49 17.78 12.45
CA LEU A 52 3.72 17.61 11.22
C LEU A 52 3.51 16.12 10.94
N GLN A 53 2.28 15.73 10.69
CA GLN A 53 1.89 14.36 10.33
C GLN A 53 0.92 14.40 9.16
N GLY A 54 1.03 13.42 8.29
CA GLY A 54 0.12 13.25 7.18
C GLY A 54 -0.09 11.78 6.86
N ASP A 55 -1.29 11.47 6.41
CA ASP A 55 -1.67 10.15 5.95
C ASP A 55 -2.17 10.24 4.51
N PHE A 56 -1.67 9.36 3.66
CA PHE A 56 -2.03 9.28 2.25
C PHE A 56 -2.46 7.86 1.91
N THR A 57 -3.45 7.75 1.04
CA THR A 57 -3.88 6.47 0.45
C THR A 57 -3.78 6.58 -1.06
N ILE A 58 -3.15 5.60 -1.69
CA ILE A 58 -3.01 5.49 -3.13
C ILE A 58 -3.73 4.22 -3.59
N SER A 59 -4.68 4.38 -4.50
CA SER A 59 -5.32 3.25 -5.20
C SER A 59 -4.84 3.20 -6.64
N ARG A 60 -4.50 2.00 -7.10
CA ARG A 60 -4.01 1.77 -8.45
C ARG A 60 -4.38 0.38 -8.97
N VAL A 61 -4.39 0.23 -10.28
CA VAL A 61 -4.49 -1.06 -10.96
C VAL A 61 -3.08 -1.58 -11.22
N LEU A 62 -2.85 -2.86 -10.95
CA LEU A 62 -1.56 -3.51 -11.20
C LEU A 62 -1.41 -3.81 -12.69
N ILE A 63 -0.67 -2.96 -13.40
CA ILE A 63 -0.43 -3.07 -14.84
C ILE A 63 1.05 -3.21 -15.21
N ASN A 64 1.94 -3.04 -14.23
CA ASN A 64 3.39 -3.21 -14.32
C ASN A 64 3.93 -3.74 -13.00
N GLN A 65 5.25 -4.02 -12.96
CA GLN A 65 5.93 -4.46 -11.74
C GLN A 65 5.66 -3.51 -10.58
N ASP A 66 5.36 -4.07 -9.42
CA ASP A 66 4.96 -3.32 -8.24
C ASP A 66 6.16 -2.75 -7.48
N ALA A 67 6.46 -1.46 -7.75
CA ALA A 67 7.50 -0.74 -7.03
C ALA A 67 7.16 -0.51 -5.54
N MET A 68 5.87 -0.42 -5.17
CA MET A 68 5.45 -0.16 -3.79
C MET A 68 5.68 -1.36 -2.86
N LEU A 69 5.70 -2.57 -3.40
CA LEU A 69 5.98 -3.77 -2.62
C LEU A 69 7.38 -3.73 -1.99
N ASN A 70 8.35 -3.11 -2.65
CA ASN A 70 9.70 -2.94 -2.13
C ASN A 70 9.77 -1.95 -0.94
N MET A 71 8.71 -1.15 -0.73
CA MET A 71 8.65 -0.15 0.36
C MET A 71 8.10 -0.72 1.67
N THR A 72 7.83 -2.02 1.75
CA THR A 72 7.40 -2.70 2.98
C THR A 72 8.54 -2.93 3.99
N GLY A 73 9.79 -2.68 3.60
CA GLY A 73 11.00 -2.92 4.40
C GLY A 73 11.23 -1.96 5.57
N GLU A 74 12.23 -2.26 6.41
CA GLU A 74 12.53 -1.55 7.67
C GLU A 74 12.84 -0.06 7.47
N ASN A 75 13.73 0.28 6.55
CA ASN A 75 14.21 1.65 6.33
C ASN A 75 13.74 2.23 4.99
N ALA A 76 12.54 1.85 4.55
CA ALA A 76 12.01 2.22 3.25
C ALA A 76 11.26 3.57 3.30
N ALA A 77 11.95 4.64 3.71
CA ALA A 77 11.45 6.00 3.51
C ALA A 77 11.43 6.33 2.02
N PHE A 78 10.38 6.97 1.56
CA PHE A 78 10.26 7.41 0.18
C PHE A 78 9.62 8.80 0.06
N SER A 79 9.81 9.42 -1.10
CA SER A 79 9.10 10.64 -1.49
C SER A 79 7.99 10.31 -2.47
N GLY A 80 6.86 11.01 -2.35
CA GLY A 80 5.75 10.93 -3.28
C GLY A 80 5.42 12.30 -3.84
N VAL A 81 5.24 12.42 -5.15
CA VAL A 81 4.95 13.68 -5.82
C VAL A 81 3.90 13.47 -6.89
N VAL A 82 2.82 14.24 -6.81
CA VAL A 82 1.86 14.43 -7.90
C VAL A 82 2.34 15.60 -8.73
N SER A 83 2.63 15.41 -10.01
CA SER A 83 2.79 16.50 -10.95
C SER A 83 1.48 16.77 -11.68
N TYR A 84 1.21 18.02 -12.00
CA TYR A 84 0.04 18.41 -12.77
C TYR A 84 0.38 19.54 -13.73
N ASN A 85 -0.08 19.41 -14.97
CA ASN A 85 0.04 20.45 -15.98
C ASN A 85 -1.20 21.31 -15.99
N THR A 86 -1.04 22.61 -16.07
CA THR A 86 -2.17 23.51 -16.28
C THR A 86 -2.38 23.70 -17.78
N TYR A 87 -3.54 23.27 -18.28
CA TYR A 87 -3.87 23.38 -19.71
C TYR A 87 -3.58 24.79 -20.27
N GLY A 88 -2.81 24.85 -21.34
CA GLY A 88 -2.42 26.11 -21.99
C GLY A 88 -1.29 26.88 -21.27
N SER A 89 -0.63 26.30 -20.30
CA SER A 89 0.53 26.85 -19.60
C SER A 89 1.71 25.88 -19.68
N SER A 90 2.92 26.41 -19.87
CA SER A 90 4.16 25.64 -19.71
C SER A 90 4.55 25.42 -18.25
N ASN A 91 3.68 25.80 -17.29
CA ASN A 91 3.97 25.68 -15.88
C ASN A 91 3.42 24.35 -15.34
N THR A 92 4.33 23.48 -15.00
CA THR A 92 4.04 22.25 -14.23
C THR A 92 4.01 22.61 -12.74
N GLY A 93 2.88 22.35 -12.09
CA GLY A 93 2.77 22.41 -10.64
C GLY A 93 3.06 21.02 -10.05
N SER A 94 3.44 20.98 -8.77
CA SER A 94 3.57 19.73 -8.03
C SER A 94 3.04 19.87 -6.62
N PHE A 95 2.58 18.75 -6.08
CA PHE A 95 2.26 18.60 -4.67
C PHE A 95 2.82 17.26 -4.21
N GLY A 96 3.48 17.22 -3.06
CA GLY A 96 4.13 15.99 -2.64
C GLY A 96 4.50 15.97 -1.18
N PHE A 97 5.26 14.94 -0.83
CA PHE A 97 5.78 14.71 0.51
C PHE A 97 7.18 14.08 0.47
N TYR A 98 7.92 14.29 1.55
CA TYR A 98 9.15 13.57 1.87
C TYR A 98 8.93 12.68 3.09
N SER A 99 9.79 11.68 3.27
CA SER A 99 9.76 10.77 4.41
C SER A 99 8.40 10.10 4.62
N GLY A 100 7.82 9.61 3.54
CA GLY A 100 6.67 8.73 3.56
C GLY A 100 7.09 7.30 3.90
N TYR A 101 6.30 6.60 4.69
CA TYR A 101 6.48 5.20 5.05
C TYR A 101 5.19 4.45 4.79
N LEU A 102 5.30 3.32 4.12
CA LEU A 102 4.16 2.45 3.88
C LEU A 102 3.73 1.80 5.19
N THR A 103 2.43 1.93 5.52
CA THR A 103 1.81 1.37 6.73
C THR A 103 0.89 0.20 6.42
N SER A 104 0.33 0.15 5.21
CA SER A 104 -0.48 -0.98 4.73
C SER A 104 -0.31 -1.14 3.23
N TYR A 105 -0.22 -2.37 2.79
CA TYR A 105 -0.27 -2.77 1.39
C TYR A 105 -1.39 -3.78 1.22
N LYS A 106 -2.33 -3.53 0.34
CA LYS A 106 -3.46 -4.41 0.05
C LYS A 106 -3.55 -4.66 -1.44
N LEU A 107 -3.66 -5.91 -1.82
CA LEU A 107 -3.94 -6.34 -3.19
C LEU A 107 -5.25 -7.11 -3.19
N SER A 108 -6.16 -6.76 -4.08
CA SER A 108 -7.42 -7.47 -4.31
C SER A 108 -7.58 -7.81 -5.79
N CYS A 109 -8.14 -8.97 -6.06
CA CYS A 109 -8.45 -9.40 -7.40
C CYS A 109 -9.66 -10.33 -7.41
N ASP A 110 -10.64 -10.00 -8.23
CA ASP A 110 -11.81 -10.83 -8.49
C ASP A 110 -11.74 -11.36 -9.93
N VAL A 111 -12.38 -12.50 -10.18
CA VAL A 111 -12.48 -13.08 -11.53
C VAL A 111 -13.07 -12.06 -12.50
N GLY A 112 -12.38 -11.82 -13.59
CA GLY A 112 -12.79 -10.87 -14.65
C GLY A 112 -12.42 -9.41 -14.39
N SER A 113 -11.76 -9.10 -13.27
CA SER A 113 -11.20 -7.78 -12.97
C SER A 113 -9.68 -7.76 -13.07
N LEU A 114 -9.11 -6.57 -13.20
CA LEU A 114 -7.66 -6.37 -13.02
C LEU A 114 -7.36 -6.32 -11.53
N PRO A 115 -6.17 -6.80 -11.10
CA PRO A 115 -5.77 -6.67 -9.72
C PRO A 115 -5.67 -5.19 -9.30
N GLU A 116 -6.27 -4.86 -8.17
CA GLU A 116 -6.21 -3.54 -7.56
C GLU A 116 -5.29 -3.55 -6.37
N VAL A 117 -4.46 -2.51 -6.26
CA VAL A 117 -3.55 -2.30 -5.14
C VAL A 117 -3.92 -1.02 -4.42
N SER A 118 -4.14 -1.11 -3.12
CA SER A 118 -4.31 0.03 -2.22
C SER A 118 -3.14 0.08 -1.23
N THR A 119 -2.54 1.25 -1.09
CA THR A 119 -1.42 1.46 -0.16
C THR A 119 -1.72 2.64 0.76
N ASP A 120 -1.57 2.42 2.07
CA ASP A 120 -1.66 3.47 3.06
C ASP A 120 -0.25 3.89 3.48
N ILE A 121 -0.04 5.20 3.60
CA ILE A 121 1.27 5.82 3.81
C ILE A 121 1.14 6.83 4.93
N SER A 122 2.00 6.73 5.94
CA SER A 122 2.17 7.81 6.93
C SER A 122 3.42 8.63 6.60
N VAL A 123 3.27 9.94 6.63
CA VAL A 123 4.30 10.91 6.26
C VAL A 123 4.74 11.68 7.50
N TYR A 124 6.05 11.73 7.71
CA TYR A 124 6.68 12.40 8.83
C TYR A 124 7.65 13.51 8.40
N GLY A 125 7.72 13.82 7.11
CA GLY A 125 8.54 14.88 6.53
C GLY A 125 7.72 16.05 6.02
N ASP A 126 8.34 16.88 5.19
CA ASP A 126 7.67 18.02 4.57
C ASP A 126 6.56 17.56 3.64
N ILE A 127 5.42 18.27 3.69
CA ILE A 127 4.26 18.07 2.83
C ILE A 127 3.88 19.42 2.25
N GLY A 128 3.66 19.50 0.94
CA GLY A 128 3.19 20.72 0.35
C GLY A 128 3.40 20.85 -1.16
N PRO A 129 3.03 22.01 -1.70
CA PRO A 129 3.23 22.33 -3.11
C PRO A 129 4.70 22.64 -3.40
N ASN A 130 5.14 22.26 -4.61
CA ASN A 130 6.47 22.62 -5.16
C ASN A 130 7.65 22.18 -4.29
N LEU A 131 7.53 21.08 -3.54
CA LEU A 131 8.65 20.48 -2.80
C LEU A 131 9.73 19.98 -3.76
N VAL A 132 9.33 19.47 -4.93
CA VAL A 132 10.22 19.08 -6.01
C VAL A 132 10.23 20.16 -7.06
N SER A 133 11.41 20.57 -7.49
CA SER A 133 11.54 21.65 -8.48
C SER A 133 10.98 21.24 -9.85
N ALA A 134 10.41 22.18 -10.56
CA ALA A 134 9.91 21.94 -11.93
C ALA A 134 11.01 21.40 -12.87
N SER A 135 12.29 21.72 -12.62
CA SER A 135 13.42 21.18 -13.37
C SER A 135 13.70 19.71 -13.09
N GLU A 136 13.42 19.21 -11.89
CA GLU A 136 13.54 17.79 -11.54
C GLU A 136 12.39 16.98 -12.12
N LEU A 137 11.23 17.60 -12.34
CA LEU A 137 10.06 16.99 -12.98
C LEU A 137 10.10 17.12 -14.51
N ALA A 138 10.72 18.18 -15.07
CA ALA A 138 10.70 18.51 -16.49
C ALA A 138 11.29 17.45 -17.44
N GLY A 139 12.12 16.52 -16.92
CA GLY A 139 12.60 15.37 -17.68
C GLY A 139 11.71 14.12 -17.53
N LYS A 140 10.71 14.19 -16.66
CA LYS A 140 9.86 13.06 -16.24
C LYS A 140 8.41 13.21 -16.71
N ASP A 141 8.00 14.43 -17.09
CA ASP A 141 6.68 14.72 -17.65
C ASP A 141 6.54 14.34 -19.14
N SER A 142 7.62 13.84 -19.77
CA SER A 142 7.48 13.23 -21.10
C SER A 142 6.82 11.86 -20.94
N ASP A 143 5.97 11.48 -21.88
CA ASP A 143 5.32 10.16 -21.96
C ASP A 143 6.28 8.97 -21.80
N SER A 144 7.58 9.21 -21.89
CA SER A 144 8.66 8.23 -21.66
C SER A 144 9.10 8.07 -20.20
N ALA A 145 8.65 8.92 -19.27
CA ALA A 145 9.05 8.83 -17.87
C ALA A 145 8.10 7.98 -17.02
N VAL A 146 6.85 7.87 -17.42
CA VAL A 146 5.92 6.85 -16.95
C VAL A 146 6.09 5.68 -17.92
N ASP A 147 6.53 4.53 -17.44
CA ASP A 147 6.67 3.34 -18.29
C ASP A 147 5.30 3.01 -18.89
N ASN A 148 5.10 3.43 -20.15
CA ASN A 148 3.85 3.26 -20.89
C ASN A 148 3.69 1.82 -21.43
N THR A 149 4.62 0.92 -21.15
CA THR A 149 4.46 -0.50 -21.42
C THR A 149 3.44 -1.10 -20.47
N ILE A 150 2.16 -0.93 -20.80
CA ILE A 150 1.07 -1.58 -20.10
C ILE A 150 1.15 -3.08 -20.35
N ASN A 151 1.37 -3.84 -19.29
CA ASN A 151 1.45 -5.29 -19.32
C ASN A 151 0.49 -5.90 -18.28
N PRO A 152 -0.83 -5.69 -18.40
CA PRO A 152 -1.79 -6.17 -17.42
C PRO A 152 -1.79 -7.69 -17.37
N PRO A 153 -2.06 -8.31 -16.24
CA PRO A 153 -2.22 -9.75 -16.13
C PRO A 153 -3.51 -10.20 -16.83
N ASN A 154 -3.45 -11.32 -17.52
CA ASN A 154 -4.63 -12.05 -17.97
C ASN A 154 -5.09 -13.04 -16.87
N GLN A 155 -6.29 -13.60 -17.00
CA GLN A 155 -6.78 -14.63 -16.07
C GLN A 155 -5.80 -15.82 -15.92
N GLY A 156 -5.13 -16.24 -16.98
CA GLY A 156 -4.13 -17.32 -16.95
C GLY A 156 -2.75 -16.89 -16.42
N SER A 157 -2.53 -15.60 -16.19
CA SER A 157 -1.24 -15.07 -15.71
C SER A 157 -1.13 -15.02 -14.18
N MET A 158 -2.21 -15.34 -13.46
CA MET A 158 -2.23 -15.43 -12.01
C MET A 158 -2.19 -16.90 -11.60
N THR A 159 -1.18 -17.27 -10.82
CA THR A 159 -1.03 -18.61 -10.28
C THR A 159 -1.11 -18.51 -8.76
N ILE A 160 -2.05 -19.25 -8.16
CA ILE A 160 -2.18 -19.35 -6.71
C ILE A 160 -2.00 -20.81 -6.35
N TYR A 161 -0.98 -21.07 -5.53
CA TYR A 161 -0.71 -22.37 -4.95
C TYR A 161 -0.96 -22.33 -3.45
N CYS A 162 -1.71 -23.29 -2.96
CA CYS A 162 -1.95 -23.46 -1.54
C CYS A 162 -1.82 -24.96 -1.21
N ASP A 163 -1.06 -25.30 -0.17
CA ASP A 163 -0.86 -26.70 0.25
C ASP A 163 -2.18 -27.41 0.62
N GLU A 164 -3.22 -26.62 0.98
CA GLU A 164 -4.56 -27.13 1.27
C GLU A 164 -5.35 -27.50 0.03
N LEU A 165 -5.00 -26.89 -1.08
CA LEU A 165 -5.54 -27.20 -2.38
C LEU A 165 -4.53 -28.12 -3.06
N ASN A 166 -4.75 -29.40 -3.12
CA ASN A 166 -3.79 -30.42 -3.65
C ASN A 166 -3.20 -30.11 -5.04
N THR A 167 -3.69 -29.07 -5.71
CA THR A 167 -3.22 -28.58 -7.02
C THR A 167 -3.42 -27.08 -7.08
N ALA A 168 -2.75 -26.39 -8.00
CA ALA A 168 -3.09 -25.02 -8.36
C ALA A 168 -4.58 -24.97 -8.73
N SER A 169 -5.38 -24.27 -7.92
CA SER A 169 -6.81 -24.20 -8.16
C SER A 169 -7.11 -23.30 -9.35
N ASN A 170 -7.94 -23.78 -10.27
CA ASN A 170 -8.47 -22.99 -11.39
C ASN A 170 -9.81 -22.32 -11.06
N ARG A 171 -10.31 -22.48 -9.83
CA ARG A 171 -11.64 -22.01 -9.41
C ARG A 171 -11.60 -21.03 -8.25
N ILE A 172 -10.48 -20.36 -8.06
CA ILE A 172 -10.39 -19.22 -7.15
C ILE A 172 -11.15 -18.06 -7.79
N VAL A 173 -12.17 -17.57 -7.10
CA VAL A 173 -13.05 -16.50 -7.59
C VAL A 173 -12.66 -15.13 -7.07
N ALA A 174 -12.01 -15.08 -5.89
CA ALA A 174 -11.48 -13.83 -5.34
C ALA A 174 -10.22 -14.09 -4.50
N LEU A 175 -9.31 -13.11 -4.55
CA LEU A 175 -8.08 -13.04 -3.77
C LEU A 175 -8.00 -11.68 -3.09
N ASN A 176 -7.70 -11.69 -1.78
CA ASN A 176 -7.28 -10.50 -1.06
C ASN A 176 -5.98 -10.81 -0.30
N HIS A 177 -4.97 -9.98 -0.48
CA HIS A 177 -3.70 -10.08 0.24
C HIS A 177 -3.37 -8.76 0.91
N GLU A 178 -3.02 -8.78 2.18
CA GLU A 178 -2.69 -7.60 2.97
C GLU A 178 -1.37 -7.81 3.72
N ILE A 179 -0.52 -6.78 3.71
CA ILE A 179 0.70 -6.68 4.53
C ILE A 179 0.52 -5.46 5.43
N ALA A 180 0.44 -5.67 6.74
CA ALA A 180 0.39 -4.61 7.73
C ALA A 180 1.82 -4.24 8.16
N CYS A 181 2.23 -2.99 7.88
CA CYS A 181 3.56 -2.46 8.14
C CYS A 181 3.47 -1.31 9.16
N GLN A 182 3.03 -1.59 10.38
CA GLN A 182 2.90 -0.55 11.40
C GLN A 182 4.23 0.18 11.62
N ARG A 183 4.17 1.51 11.73
CA ARG A 183 5.33 2.38 11.95
C ARG A 183 5.23 3.11 13.27
N GLU A 184 6.34 3.21 13.97
CA GLU A 184 6.48 3.99 15.21
C GLU A 184 7.52 5.09 14.99
N ALA A 185 7.07 6.35 15.14
CA ALA A 185 7.93 7.51 15.01
C ALA A 185 8.51 7.91 16.38
N ILE A 186 9.84 7.98 16.46
CA ILE A 186 10.57 8.33 17.67
C ILE A 186 11.03 9.78 17.56
N TYR A 187 10.57 10.61 18.49
CA TYR A 187 10.93 12.02 18.58
C TYR A 187 11.93 12.25 19.70
N ALA A 188 12.88 13.15 19.50
CA ALA A 188 13.82 13.59 20.52
C ALA A 188 13.65 15.09 20.81
N LEU A 189 13.97 15.51 22.02
CA LEU A 189 14.04 16.93 22.35
C LEU A 189 15.22 17.57 21.58
N PRO A 190 15.00 18.75 20.98
CA PRO A 190 16.06 19.46 20.28
C PRO A 190 17.15 19.88 21.26
N THR A 191 18.39 19.82 20.78
CA THR A 191 19.56 20.24 21.59
C THR A 191 19.78 21.75 21.55
N SER A 192 19.11 22.48 20.65
CA SER A 192 19.14 23.94 20.52
C SER A 192 17.78 24.49 20.06
N ALA A 193 17.46 25.72 20.45
CA ALA A 193 16.21 26.38 20.07
C ALA A 193 16.10 26.69 18.56
N SER A 194 17.19 26.60 17.81
CA SER A 194 17.24 26.77 16.35
C SER A 194 17.10 25.46 15.59
N ASP A 195 16.95 24.33 16.29
CA ASP A 195 16.89 23.02 15.66
C ASP A 195 15.51 22.79 15.04
N ALA A 196 15.41 22.98 13.73
CA ALA A 196 14.22 22.67 12.95
C ALA A 196 13.85 21.17 13.03
N GLN A 197 14.75 20.34 13.54
CA GLN A 197 14.55 18.88 13.72
C GLN A 197 13.52 18.53 14.81
N ALA A 198 13.12 19.48 15.67
CA ALA A 198 12.03 19.24 16.63
C ALA A 198 10.68 18.86 16.00
N LYS A 199 10.51 19.17 14.70
CA LYS A 199 9.28 18.89 13.96
C LYS A 199 9.26 17.50 13.32
N TYR A 200 10.42 16.84 13.19
CA TYR A 200 10.56 15.57 12.51
C TYR A 200 11.01 14.48 13.48
N PRO A 201 10.58 13.23 13.29
CA PRO A 201 11.11 12.12 14.08
C PRO A 201 12.61 11.92 13.77
N VAL A 202 13.36 11.56 14.79
CA VAL A 202 14.77 11.15 14.67
C VAL A 202 14.87 9.81 13.97
N GLN A 203 13.87 8.96 14.17
CA GLN A 203 13.81 7.61 13.62
C GLN A 203 12.35 7.20 13.45
N VAL A 204 12.10 6.41 12.43
CA VAL A 204 10.80 5.75 12.22
C VAL A 204 11.04 4.26 12.10
N ASP A 205 10.61 3.53 13.12
CA ASP A 205 10.81 2.09 13.22
C ASP A 205 9.62 1.31 12.63
N LEU A 206 9.93 0.15 12.08
CA LEU A 206 8.93 -0.84 11.70
C LEU A 206 8.60 -1.70 12.93
N VAL A 207 7.31 -1.75 13.28
CA VAL A 207 6.85 -2.52 14.44
C VAL A 207 6.72 -3.99 14.05
N TYR A 208 7.39 -4.86 14.80
CA TYR A 208 7.32 -6.30 14.62
C TYR A 208 6.44 -6.97 15.68
N PRO A 209 5.80 -8.11 15.35
CA PRO A 209 5.85 -8.82 14.07
C PRO A 209 5.01 -8.14 12.98
N LEU A 210 5.44 -8.25 11.71
CA LEU A 210 4.58 -7.88 10.59
C LEU A 210 3.54 -8.96 10.38
N GLU A 211 2.31 -8.57 10.17
CA GLU A 211 1.23 -9.48 9.81
C GLU A 211 0.98 -9.46 8.31
N GLN A 212 1.02 -10.64 7.71
CA GLN A 212 0.56 -10.88 6.35
C GLN A 212 -0.72 -11.71 6.41
N THR A 213 -1.76 -11.25 5.75
CA THR A 213 -3.05 -11.94 5.68
C THR A 213 -3.42 -12.19 4.23
N THR A 214 -3.79 -13.42 3.90
CA THR A 214 -4.30 -13.78 2.57
C THR A 214 -5.66 -14.44 2.73
N SER A 215 -6.65 -13.91 2.03
CA SER A 215 -7.98 -14.50 1.96
C SER A 215 -8.26 -14.96 0.53
N LEU A 216 -8.68 -16.21 0.40
CA LEU A 216 -9.04 -16.85 -0.86
C LEU A 216 -10.53 -17.21 -0.83
N SER A 217 -11.25 -16.91 -1.91
CA SER A 217 -12.61 -17.40 -2.14
C SER A 217 -12.59 -18.42 -3.28
N LEU A 218 -13.14 -19.60 -3.04
CA LEU A 218 -13.07 -20.76 -3.93
C LEU A 218 -14.47 -21.29 -4.19
N GLU A 219 -14.70 -21.85 -5.37
CA GLU A 219 -15.84 -22.72 -5.58
C GLU A 219 -15.66 -24.06 -4.84
N ILE A 220 -16.73 -24.62 -4.30
CA ILE A 220 -16.67 -25.80 -3.41
C ILE A 220 -16.07 -27.04 -4.06
N ASP A 221 -16.19 -27.18 -5.38
CA ASP A 221 -15.73 -28.37 -6.11
C ASP A 221 -14.19 -28.52 -6.07
N ASP A 222 -13.46 -27.43 -5.84
CA ASP A 222 -12.00 -27.43 -5.71
C ASP A 222 -11.52 -27.64 -4.28
N TYR A 223 -12.46 -27.62 -3.32
CA TYR A 223 -12.14 -27.70 -1.92
C TYR A 223 -12.00 -29.17 -1.47
N GLN A 224 -10.78 -29.58 -1.17
CA GLN A 224 -10.49 -30.87 -0.55
C GLN A 224 -10.38 -30.68 0.96
N THR A 225 -11.47 -31.02 1.64
CA THR A 225 -11.63 -30.79 3.07
C THR A 225 -10.62 -31.53 3.93
N LYS A 226 -9.80 -30.77 4.63
CA LYS A 226 -9.36 -31.15 5.97
C LYS A 226 -10.24 -30.40 6.97
N ASN A 227 -10.59 -31.05 8.05
CA ASN A 227 -11.44 -30.49 9.08
C ASN A 227 -10.73 -29.29 9.72
N LEU A 228 -11.37 -28.11 9.79
CA LEU A 228 -10.80 -26.92 10.44
C LEU A 228 -10.35 -27.20 11.89
N TYR A 229 -11.02 -28.14 12.58
CA TYR A 229 -10.63 -28.58 13.91
C TYR A 229 -9.22 -29.19 13.95
N ASP A 230 -8.80 -29.90 12.91
CA ASP A 230 -7.45 -30.47 12.80
C ASP A 230 -6.39 -29.39 12.68
N TYR A 231 -6.73 -28.21 12.17
CA TYR A 231 -5.87 -27.03 12.12
C TYR A 231 -5.79 -26.29 13.44
N LEU A 232 -6.88 -26.25 14.19
CA LEU A 232 -6.95 -25.57 15.49
C LEU A 232 -6.21 -26.33 16.59
N THR A 233 -6.14 -27.66 16.50
CA THR A 233 -5.53 -28.55 17.50
C THR A 233 -4.10 -28.94 17.17
N GLY A 234 -3.68 -28.82 15.92
CA GLY A 234 -2.32 -29.08 15.45
C GLY A 234 -1.58 -27.80 15.07
N VAL A 235 -0.23 -27.86 15.05
CA VAL A 235 0.60 -26.83 14.43
C VAL A 235 0.57 -27.05 12.92
N TYR A 236 -0.61 -26.84 12.29
CA TYR A 236 -0.67 -26.94 10.85
C TYR A 236 -0.22 -25.61 10.23
N THR A 237 0.83 -25.70 9.44
CA THR A 237 1.35 -24.59 8.65
C THR A 237 1.47 -25.05 7.20
N GLY A 238 0.81 -24.35 6.30
CA GLY A 238 0.89 -24.57 4.86
C GLY A 238 1.61 -23.44 4.15
N ASN A 239 1.93 -23.65 2.89
CA ASN A 239 2.50 -22.61 2.04
C ASN A 239 1.38 -22.05 1.15
N VAL A 240 1.30 -20.72 1.06
CA VAL A 240 0.43 -20.00 0.12
C VAL A 240 1.32 -19.14 -0.75
N ASN A 241 1.40 -19.48 -2.03
CA ASN A 241 2.19 -18.74 -3.01
C ASN A 241 1.25 -18.13 -4.04
N ILE A 242 1.43 -16.84 -4.30
CA ILE A 242 0.65 -16.05 -5.25
C ILE A 242 1.64 -15.40 -6.18
N ASP A 243 1.57 -15.74 -7.46
CA ASP A 243 2.39 -15.14 -8.52
C ASP A 243 1.48 -14.50 -9.56
N ILE A 244 1.68 -13.22 -9.80
CA ILE A 244 0.96 -12.42 -10.78
C ILE A 244 1.96 -12.01 -11.85
N ASN A 245 1.77 -12.51 -13.06
CA ASN A 245 2.63 -12.24 -14.20
C ASN A 245 1.92 -11.37 -15.24
N GLY A 246 2.69 -10.63 -16.01
CA GLY A 246 2.18 -9.85 -17.12
C GLY A 246 1.81 -10.73 -18.31
N SER A 247 0.84 -10.28 -19.09
CA SER A 247 0.29 -11.04 -20.25
C SER A 247 1.23 -11.17 -21.45
N SER A 248 2.15 -10.22 -21.62
CA SER A 248 2.93 -10.12 -22.86
C SER A 248 4.32 -10.75 -22.78
N ASN A 249 4.91 -10.90 -21.59
CA ASN A 249 6.31 -11.32 -21.44
C ASN A 249 6.59 -12.19 -20.21
N ASP A 250 5.55 -12.71 -19.56
CA ASP A 250 5.62 -13.48 -18.31
C ASP A 250 6.44 -12.79 -17.20
N ALA A 251 6.64 -11.47 -17.31
CA ALA A 251 7.33 -10.72 -16.27
C ALA A 251 6.49 -10.71 -14.99
N THR A 252 7.11 -11.05 -13.87
CA THR A 252 6.45 -11.01 -12.57
C THR A 252 6.10 -9.59 -12.18
N LEU A 253 4.83 -9.31 -12.00
CA LEU A 253 4.31 -8.01 -11.56
C LEU A 253 4.30 -7.92 -10.03
N ALA A 254 3.83 -8.98 -9.37
CA ALA A 254 3.87 -9.13 -7.93
C ALA A 254 3.97 -10.62 -7.57
N SER A 255 4.68 -10.93 -6.49
CA SER A 255 4.80 -12.30 -5.97
C SER A 255 4.79 -12.27 -4.45
N PHE A 256 3.97 -13.15 -3.85
CA PHE A 256 3.82 -13.26 -2.41
C PHE A 256 3.98 -14.72 -2.00
N HIS A 257 4.95 -14.98 -1.11
CA HIS A 257 5.23 -16.31 -0.58
C HIS A 257 5.00 -16.35 0.93
N LEU A 258 3.89 -16.96 1.33
CA LEU A 258 3.55 -17.16 2.72
C LEU A 258 3.95 -18.57 3.15
N ASP A 259 5.25 -18.79 3.39
CA ASP A 259 5.74 -20.06 3.93
C ASP A 259 5.30 -20.20 5.39
N ASN A 260 4.83 -21.38 5.76
CA ASN A 260 4.31 -21.67 7.09
C ASN A 260 3.15 -20.74 7.50
N ALA A 261 2.28 -20.39 6.57
CA ALA A 261 1.06 -19.64 6.86
C ALA A 261 0.09 -20.52 7.67
N ARG A 262 -0.61 -19.90 8.61
CA ARG A 262 -1.61 -20.55 9.42
C ARG A 262 -3.01 -20.25 8.90
N LEU A 263 -3.84 -21.25 8.66
CA LEU A 263 -5.26 -21.08 8.42
C LEU A 263 -5.93 -20.62 9.73
N VAL A 264 -6.54 -19.44 9.72
CA VAL A 264 -7.14 -18.83 10.92
C VAL A 264 -8.66 -18.80 10.87
N SER A 265 -9.24 -18.79 9.68
CA SER A 265 -10.68 -18.87 9.53
C SER A 265 -11.07 -19.52 8.21
N GLU A 266 -12.23 -20.14 8.24
CA GLU A 266 -12.90 -20.74 7.11
C GLU A 266 -14.40 -20.46 7.23
N SER A 267 -15.04 -20.15 6.12
CA SER A 267 -16.48 -19.95 6.07
C SER A 267 -17.06 -20.53 4.79
N PHE A 268 -18.24 -21.10 4.90
CA PHE A 268 -18.98 -21.66 3.78
C PHE A 268 -20.20 -20.80 3.48
N SER A 269 -20.47 -20.56 2.21
CA SER A 269 -21.66 -19.85 1.74
C SER A 269 -22.29 -20.61 0.57
N SER A 270 -23.60 -20.79 0.67
CA SER A 270 -24.39 -21.36 -0.42
C SER A 270 -25.76 -20.68 -0.47
N SER A 271 -26.22 -20.35 -1.67
CA SER A 271 -27.53 -19.74 -1.89
C SER A 271 -28.27 -20.43 -3.03
N VAL A 272 -29.61 -20.36 -2.99
CA VAL A 272 -30.44 -20.93 -4.06
C VAL A 272 -30.16 -20.22 -5.38
N GLY A 273 -29.77 -20.99 -6.39
CA GLY A 273 -29.39 -20.45 -7.71
C GLY A 273 -27.97 -19.86 -7.82
N GLY A 274 -27.18 -19.91 -6.74
CA GLY A 274 -25.77 -19.53 -6.72
C GLY A 274 -24.82 -20.73 -6.61
N VAL A 275 -23.54 -20.49 -6.88
CA VAL A 275 -22.48 -21.47 -6.65
C VAL A 275 -22.13 -21.46 -5.16
N ALA A 276 -21.90 -22.65 -4.58
CA ALA A 276 -21.39 -22.73 -3.22
C ALA A 276 -19.91 -22.33 -3.19
N THR A 277 -19.56 -21.48 -2.23
CA THR A 277 -18.20 -20.94 -2.08
C THR A 277 -17.66 -21.19 -0.68
N VAL A 278 -16.34 -21.35 -0.59
CA VAL A 278 -15.59 -21.42 0.65
C VAL A 278 -14.62 -20.27 0.69
N ASN A 279 -14.61 -19.52 1.80
CA ASN A 279 -13.63 -18.47 2.03
C ASN A 279 -12.64 -18.95 3.10
N MET A 280 -11.35 -18.88 2.79
CA MET A 280 -10.23 -19.29 3.65
C MET A 280 -9.37 -18.08 3.94
N THR A 281 -8.96 -17.89 5.19
CA THR A 281 -8.05 -16.81 5.57
C THR A 281 -6.79 -17.38 6.21
N PHE A 282 -5.66 -17.07 5.63
CA PHE A 282 -4.32 -17.46 6.09
C PHE A 282 -3.61 -16.26 6.68
N LYS A 283 -2.84 -16.51 7.76
CA LYS A 283 -1.98 -15.50 8.37
C LYS A 283 -0.55 -16.00 8.53
N LYS A 284 0.38 -15.09 8.29
CA LYS A 284 1.81 -15.27 8.54
C LYS A 284 2.34 -14.10 9.35
N TYR A 285 3.20 -14.38 10.31
CA TYR A 285 3.90 -13.36 11.08
C TYR A 285 5.37 -13.36 10.71
N ILE A 286 5.88 -12.21 10.29
CA ILE A 286 7.30 -12.00 10.02
C ILE A 286 7.90 -11.38 11.25
N ASN A 287 8.81 -12.09 11.91
CA ASN A 287 9.51 -11.62 13.08
C ASN A 287 10.83 -10.95 12.70
N LYS A 288 11.26 -9.98 13.50
CA LYS A 288 12.60 -9.41 13.36
C LYS A 288 13.64 -10.51 13.59
N ARG A 289 14.49 -10.76 12.60
CA ARG A 289 15.64 -11.65 12.81
C ARG A 289 16.61 -10.93 13.76
N ARG A 290 16.99 -11.61 14.84
CA ARG A 290 18.01 -11.15 15.78
C ARG A 290 19.40 -11.29 15.18
#